data_f0b809bde6ed40818738e7bb8bfdf8c2
#
_entry.id   f0b809bde6ed40818738e7bb8bfdf8c2
#
_cell.length_a   1.000
_cell.length_b   1.000
_cell.length_c   1.000
_cell.angle_alpha   90.00
_cell.angle_beta   90.00
_cell.angle_gamma   90.00
#
_symmetry.space_group_name_H-M   'P 1'
#
loop_
_entity.id
_entity.type
_entity.pdbx_description
1 polymer ?
#
loop_
_entity_poly.entity_id
_entity_poly.type
_entity_poly.pdbx_seq_one_letter_code
_entity_poly.pdbx_strand_id
1 'polypeptide(L)'
;ESSAASDVYKRQVYKGSILDIYKDTMQFANGKTEEWDFVSHRKGAAAVLPVLDDGRIIMVRQYRNALERETIEIPAGCRDFVGEDTRLCAERELKEETGYSSDDISFLLSLRTTVAFCDEEVDVYLAKNLKKGKQHLDDAESIDVEIYTLKELCDMIYAGKIQDSKTVSAVLAYSNMIK
;
A
#
# COMPACT_ATOMS: atom_id res chain seq x y z
N GLU A 1 -16.45 30.33 1.87
CA GLU A 1 -16.22 29.98 3.27
C GLU A 1 -16.21 28.47 3.39
N SER A 2 -15.09 27.94 3.82
CA SER A 2 -14.95 26.50 4.08
C SER A 2 -15.88 26.12 5.24
N SER A 3 -16.84 25.24 4.97
CA SER A 3 -17.70 24.59 5.98
C SER A 3 -16.90 23.54 6.79
N ALA A 4 -15.63 23.77 7.00
CA ALA A 4 -14.75 22.81 7.62
C ALA A 4 -15.11 22.61 9.10
N ALA A 5 -15.43 21.38 9.43
CA ALA A 5 -15.40 20.93 10.80
C ALA A 5 -13.96 21.08 11.34
N SER A 6 -13.79 21.55 12.56
CA SER A 6 -12.50 21.60 13.24
C SER A 6 -12.43 20.54 14.31
N ASP A 7 -11.29 19.86 14.41
CA ASP A 7 -10.98 19.00 15.53
C ASP A 7 -10.81 19.87 16.80
N VAL A 8 -11.64 19.61 17.80
CA VAL A 8 -11.63 20.33 19.08
C VAL A 8 -10.95 19.51 20.17
N TYR A 9 -11.05 18.19 20.09
CA TYR A 9 -10.46 17.27 21.07
C TYR A 9 -10.24 15.90 20.46
N LYS A 10 -9.04 15.36 20.65
CA LYS A 10 -8.64 14.02 20.19
C LYS A 10 -8.31 13.14 21.39
N ARG A 11 -8.98 12.01 21.52
CA ARG A 11 -8.76 11.03 22.58
C ARG A 11 -8.33 9.69 22.02
N GLN A 12 -7.12 9.24 22.35
CA GLN A 12 -6.66 7.91 22.01
C GLN A 12 -7.48 6.86 22.78
N VAL A 13 -8.08 5.91 22.06
CA VAL A 13 -8.87 4.82 22.63
C VAL A 13 -8.19 3.47 22.54
N TYR A 14 -7.26 3.33 21.61
CA TYR A 14 -6.42 2.13 21.45
C TYR A 14 -5.04 2.48 20.95
N LYS A 15 -4.01 1.82 21.48
CA LYS A 15 -2.62 1.91 21.03
C LYS A 15 -2.14 0.51 20.64
N GLY A 16 -2.02 0.26 19.34
CA GLY A 16 -1.55 -1.00 18.79
C GLY A 16 -0.05 -0.98 18.46
N SER A 17 0.42 -2.04 17.83
CA SER A 17 1.80 -2.13 17.30
C SER A 17 2.00 -1.24 16.08
N ILE A 18 1.05 -1.24 15.15
CA ILE A 18 1.09 -0.52 13.86
C ILE A 18 0.12 0.66 13.87
N LEU A 19 -1.08 0.46 14.43
CA LEU A 19 -2.17 1.41 14.39
C LEU A 19 -2.46 2.00 15.76
N ASP A 20 -2.87 3.27 15.78
CA ASP A 20 -3.51 3.92 16.91
C ASP A 20 -4.93 4.31 16.51
N ILE A 21 -5.89 4.14 17.43
CA ILE A 21 -7.29 4.52 17.20
C ILE A 21 -7.64 5.67 18.13
N TYR A 22 -8.30 6.66 17.58
CA TYR A 22 -8.72 7.87 18.27
C TYR A 22 -10.23 8.10 18.11
N LYS A 23 -10.81 8.78 19.08
CA LYS A 23 -12.08 9.49 18.94
C LYS A 23 -11.80 10.98 18.85
N ASP A 24 -12.19 11.57 17.75
CA ASP A 24 -12.04 13.00 17.49
C ASP A 24 -13.38 13.69 17.67
N THR A 25 -13.43 14.67 18.56
CA THR A 25 -14.62 15.53 18.70
C THR A 25 -14.53 16.65 17.67
N MET A 26 -15.38 16.58 16.66
CA MET A 26 -15.45 17.55 15.58
C MET A 26 -16.51 18.61 15.87
N GLN A 27 -16.18 19.87 15.71
CA GLN A 27 -17.13 20.99 15.78
C GLN A 27 -17.42 21.52 14.39
N PHE A 28 -18.70 21.63 14.07
CA PHE A 28 -19.18 22.14 12.78
C PHE A 28 -19.51 23.63 12.86
N ALA A 29 -19.57 24.32 11.72
CA ALA A 29 -19.86 25.74 11.62
C ALA A 29 -21.21 26.15 12.25
N ASN A 30 -22.16 25.20 12.35
CA ASN A 30 -23.45 25.39 13.00
C ASN A 30 -23.42 25.24 14.55
N GLY A 31 -22.23 25.06 15.13
CA GLY A 31 -22.02 24.87 16.55
C GLY A 31 -22.29 23.46 17.10
N LYS A 32 -22.74 22.52 16.26
CA LYS A 32 -22.90 21.14 16.66
C LYS A 32 -21.55 20.43 16.77
N THR A 33 -21.49 19.42 17.63
CA THR A 33 -20.32 18.54 17.78
C THR A 33 -20.71 17.09 17.54
N GLU A 34 -19.80 16.32 16.94
CA GLU A 34 -19.92 14.86 16.74
C GLU A 34 -18.60 14.17 17.03
N GLU A 35 -18.65 12.92 17.50
CA GLU A 35 -17.48 12.08 17.65
C GLU A 35 -17.26 11.24 16.40
N TRP A 36 -16.04 11.31 15.86
CA TRP A 36 -15.60 10.52 14.71
C TRP A 36 -14.49 9.56 15.12
N ASP A 37 -14.48 8.38 14.50
CA ASP A 37 -13.37 7.45 14.65
C ASP A 37 -12.26 7.83 13.68
N PHE A 38 -11.02 7.83 14.18
CA PHE A 38 -9.81 8.07 13.40
C PHE A 38 -8.77 6.99 13.67
N VAL A 39 -8.24 6.41 12.61
CA VAL A 39 -7.16 5.42 12.64
C VAL A 39 -5.88 6.08 12.14
N SER A 40 -4.85 6.11 12.97
CA SER A 40 -3.53 6.57 12.58
C SER A 40 -2.61 5.39 12.29
N HIS A 41 -2.10 5.34 11.05
CA HIS A 41 -1.05 4.42 10.63
C HIS A 41 0.30 5.12 10.79
N ARG A 42 0.98 4.87 11.92
CA ARG A 42 2.12 5.67 12.41
C ARG A 42 3.24 5.88 11.41
N LYS A 43 3.53 4.90 10.57
CA LYS A 43 4.72 4.91 9.72
C LYS A 43 4.41 5.15 8.24
N GLY A 44 3.21 4.78 7.79
CA GLY A 44 2.92 4.66 6.37
C GLY A 44 3.63 3.45 5.75
N ALA A 45 3.52 3.29 4.44
CA ALA A 45 4.05 2.15 3.71
C ALA A 45 4.62 2.56 2.36
N ALA A 46 5.33 1.63 1.73
CA ALA A 46 5.71 1.73 0.33
C ALA A 46 5.39 0.44 -0.40
N ALA A 47 5.14 0.55 -1.70
CA ALA A 47 4.86 -0.56 -2.58
C ALA A 47 5.64 -0.40 -3.89
N VAL A 48 5.85 -1.49 -4.59
CA VAL A 48 6.57 -1.48 -5.85
C VAL A 48 5.87 -2.33 -6.90
N LEU A 49 5.78 -1.85 -8.14
CA LEU A 49 5.33 -2.59 -9.31
C LEU A 49 6.56 -3.06 -10.09
N PRO A 50 7.01 -4.32 -9.94
CA PRO A 50 8.21 -4.82 -10.58
C PRO A 50 7.87 -5.37 -11.96
N VAL A 51 8.46 -4.76 -13.00
CA VAL A 51 8.21 -5.12 -14.40
C VAL A 51 9.46 -5.76 -15.00
N LEU A 52 9.34 -6.99 -15.49
CA LEU A 52 10.37 -7.74 -16.20
C LEU A 52 10.62 -7.17 -17.60
N ASP A 53 11.76 -7.50 -18.19
CA ASP A 53 12.16 -7.03 -19.53
C ASP A 53 11.18 -7.44 -20.63
N ASP A 54 10.47 -8.54 -20.45
CA ASP A 54 9.41 -9.02 -21.34
C ASP A 54 8.04 -8.39 -21.11
N GLY A 55 7.94 -7.44 -20.17
CA GLY A 55 6.72 -6.72 -19.82
C GLY A 55 5.78 -7.44 -18.83
N ARG A 56 6.14 -8.65 -18.38
CA ARG A 56 5.41 -9.32 -17.31
C ARG A 56 5.70 -8.67 -15.96
N ILE A 57 4.79 -8.82 -15.02
CA ILE A 57 4.80 -8.18 -13.72
C ILE A 57 4.93 -9.24 -12.63
N ILE A 58 5.82 -8.99 -11.68
CA ILE A 58 6.00 -9.84 -10.50
C ILE A 58 4.97 -9.42 -9.46
N MET A 59 4.23 -10.40 -8.97
CA MET A 59 3.23 -10.26 -7.93
C MET A 59 3.58 -11.18 -6.77
N VAL A 60 2.99 -10.90 -5.62
CA VAL A 60 3.07 -11.74 -4.42
C VAL A 60 1.69 -12.26 -4.05
N ARG A 61 1.64 -13.53 -3.63
CA ARG A 61 0.45 -14.14 -3.04
C ARG A 61 0.69 -14.32 -1.56
N GLN A 62 -0.21 -13.81 -0.74
CA GLN A 62 -0.09 -13.91 0.71
C GLN A 62 -1.46 -13.96 1.39
N TYR A 63 -1.51 -14.56 2.59
CA TYR A 63 -2.72 -14.60 3.39
C TYR A 63 -2.96 -13.26 4.10
N ARG A 64 -4.17 -12.74 3.99
CA ARG A 64 -4.61 -11.53 4.69
C ARG A 64 -5.67 -11.86 5.73
N ASN A 65 -5.28 -11.78 7.00
CA ASN A 65 -6.17 -12.10 8.12
C ASN A 65 -7.47 -11.27 8.12
N ALA A 66 -7.41 -10.00 7.72
CA ALA A 66 -8.59 -9.13 7.65
C ALA A 66 -9.64 -9.59 6.61
N LEU A 67 -9.22 -10.38 5.63
CA LEU A 67 -10.08 -10.92 4.57
C LEU A 67 -10.30 -12.43 4.69
N GLU A 68 -9.58 -13.09 5.61
CA GLU A 68 -9.57 -14.55 5.84
C GLU A 68 -9.30 -15.36 4.55
N ARG A 69 -8.45 -14.81 3.66
CA ARG A 69 -8.09 -15.45 2.39
C ARG A 69 -6.75 -14.97 1.87
N GLU A 70 -6.22 -15.69 0.90
CA GLU A 70 -5.08 -15.22 0.09
C GLU A 70 -5.49 -14.11 -0.88
N THR A 71 -4.56 -13.20 -1.10
CA THR A 71 -4.67 -12.10 -2.04
C THR A 71 -3.45 -12.08 -2.97
N ILE A 72 -3.65 -11.54 -4.17
CA ILE A 72 -2.56 -11.26 -5.12
C ILE A 72 -2.33 -9.76 -5.10
N GLU A 73 -1.12 -9.37 -4.75
CA GLU A 73 -0.74 -7.99 -4.50
C GLU A 73 0.59 -7.66 -5.19
N ILE A 74 0.87 -6.37 -5.37
CA ILE A 74 2.24 -5.90 -5.61
C ILE A 74 3.03 -5.98 -4.29
N PRO A 75 4.34 -6.25 -4.32
CA PRO A 75 5.20 -6.23 -3.13
C PRO A 75 5.09 -4.91 -2.38
N ALA A 76 4.91 -4.99 -1.06
CA ALA A 76 4.69 -3.81 -0.22
C ALA A 76 4.84 -4.08 1.26
N GLY A 77 5.39 -3.14 2.00
CA GLY A 77 5.44 -3.21 3.45
C GLY A 77 5.50 -1.85 4.14
N CYS A 78 5.41 -1.91 5.46
CA CYS A 78 5.52 -0.73 6.31
C CYS A 78 6.95 -0.19 6.34
N ARG A 79 7.08 1.12 6.49
CA ARG A 79 8.38 1.71 6.82
C ARG A 79 8.88 1.20 8.17
N ASP A 80 10.17 0.98 8.32
CA ASP A 80 10.78 0.49 9.56
C ASP A 80 10.68 1.53 10.70
N PHE A 81 10.76 2.80 10.33
CA PHE A 81 10.64 3.93 11.27
C PHE A 81 9.95 5.13 10.61
N VAL A 82 9.44 6.02 11.45
CA VAL A 82 8.81 7.27 10.98
C VAL A 82 9.85 8.14 10.27
N GLY A 83 9.57 8.48 9.00
CA GLY A 83 10.46 9.29 8.18
C GLY A 83 11.48 8.48 7.36
N GLU A 84 11.43 7.13 7.36
CA GLU A 84 12.16 6.34 6.37
C GLU A 84 11.77 6.80 4.96
N ASP A 85 12.75 6.93 4.08
CA ASP A 85 12.52 7.21 2.66
C ASP A 85 11.71 6.08 2.03
N THR A 86 10.56 6.42 1.44
CA THR A 86 9.63 5.42 0.89
C THR A 86 10.21 4.66 -0.30
N ARG A 87 11.15 5.26 -1.04
CA ARG A 87 11.89 4.56 -2.10
C ARG A 87 12.79 3.47 -1.53
N LEU A 88 13.52 3.76 -0.44
CA LEU A 88 14.37 2.76 0.22
C LEU A 88 13.53 1.63 0.81
N CYS A 89 12.37 1.95 1.39
CA CYS A 89 11.39 0.96 1.83
C CYS A 89 10.92 0.08 0.67
N ALA A 90 10.53 0.65 -0.48
CA ALA A 90 10.11 -0.10 -1.66
C ALA A 90 11.23 -1.00 -2.23
N GLU A 91 12.49 -0.53 -2.22
CA GLU A 91 13.67 -1.32 -2.62
C GLU A 91 13.88 -2.52 -1.70
N ARG A 92 13.73 -2.31 -0.39
CA ARG A 92 13.84 -3.37 0.62
C ARG A 92 12.75 -4.41 0.43
N GLU A 93 11.49 -4.01 0.36
CA GLU A 93 10.33 -4.90 0.17
C GLU A 93 10.41 -5.71 -1.13
N LEU A 94 10.83 -5.07 -2.23
CA LEU A 94 11.07 -5.78 -3.48
C LEU A 94 12.02 -6.95 -3.30
N LYS A 95 13.11 -6.73 -2.57
CA LYS A 95 14.15 -7.73 -2.35
C LYS A 95 13.70 -8.81 -1.37
N GLU A 96 13.07 -8.43 -0.27
CA GLU A 96 12.63 -9.33 0.79
C GLU A 96 11.53 -10.26 0.30
N GLU A 97 10.46 -9.70 -0.26
CA GLU A 97 9.27 -10.46 -0.67
C GLU A 97 9.45 -11.23 -1.98
N THR A 98 10.26 -10.73 -2.92
CA THR A 98 10.37 -11.35 -4.25
C THR A 98 11.75 -11.94 -4.57
N GLY A 99 12.78 -11.53 -3.86
CA GLY A 99 14.16 -11.84 -4.19
C GLY A 99 14.71 -11.05 -5.36
N TYR A 100 13.97 -10.13 -5.96
CA TYR A 100 14.45 -9.27 -7.03
C TYR A 100 14.97 -7.93 -6.48
N SER A 101 15.90 -7.34 -7.19
CA SER A 101 16.39 -5.98 -6.93
C SER A 101 16.45 -5.18 -8.20
N SER A 102 16.50 -3.85 -8.11
CA SER A 102 16.65 -2.96 -9.25
C SER A 102 17.38 -1.69 -8.84
N ASP A 103 18.18 -1.15 -9.76
CA ASP A 103 18.74 0.21 -9.67
C ASP A 103 17.85 1.24 -10.43
N ASP A 104 16.84 0.76 -11.16
CA ASP A 104 15.90 1.56 -11.96
C ASP A 104 14.52 1.57 -11.28
N ILE A 105 14.41 2.36 -10.22
CA ILE A 105 13.19 2.53 -9.43
C ILE A 105 12.76 3.99 -9.50
N SER A 106 11.55 4.22 -9.99
CA SER A 106 10.95 5.55 -10.14
C SER A 106 9.61 5.64 -9.44
N PHE A 107 9.30 6.82 -8.89
CA PHE A 107 8.00 7.08 -8.28
C PHE A 107 6.89 6.98 -9.31
N LEU A 108 5.80 6.28 -8.96
CA LEU A 108 4.63 6.11 -9.82
C LEU A 108 3.46 6.97 -9.34
N LEU A 109 3.04 6.80 -8.10
CA LEU A 109 1.93 7.55 -7.48
C LEU A 109 1.94 7.40 -5.96
N SER A 110 1.19 8.27 -5.28
CA SER A 110 0.91 8.17 -3.84
C SER A 110 -0.58 7.92 -3.60
N LEU A 111 -0.89 7.13 -2.60
CA LEU A 111 -2.24 6.73 -2.25
C LEU A 111 -2.56 7.06 -0.80
N ARG A 112 -3.82 7.47 -0.55
CA ARG A 112 -4.47 7.39 0.76
C ARG A 112 -5.42 6.21 0.72
N THR A 113 -5.18 5.19 1.51
CA THR A 113 -5.90 3.91 1.40
C THR A 113 -7.36 4.03 1.79
N THR A 114 -7.68 4.88 2.79
CA THR A 114 -9.06 5.06 3.27
C THR A 114 -9.25 6.46 3.85
N VAL A 115 -9.46 7.46 3.00
CA VAL A 115 -9.56 8.88 3.39
C VAL A 115 -10.68 9.20 4.39
N ALA A 116 -11.64 8.29 4.58
CA ALA A 116 -12.78 8.55 5.45
C ALA A 116 -12.43 8.52 6.95
N PHE A 117 -11.46 7.67 7.35
CA PHE A 117 -11.13 7.48 8.76
C PHE A 117 -9.68 7.09 9.03
N CYS A 118 -8.83 6.95 8.02
CA CYS A 118 -7.44 6.53 8.17
C CYS A 118 -6.50 7.49 7.45
N ASP A 119 -5.35 7.78 8.07
CA ASP A 119 -4.30 8.63 7.52
C ASP A 119 -3.21 7.86 6.77
N GLU A 120 -3.37 6.55 6.59
CA GLU A 120 -2.37 5.74 5.90
C GLU A 120 -2.04 6.28 4.51
N GLU A 121 -0.75 6.43 4.28
CA GLU A 121 -0.16 6.81 3.00
C GLU A 121 0.71 5.68 2.48
N VAL A 122 0.53 5.36 1.20
CA VAL A 122 1.35 4.37 0.50
C VAL A 122 1.93 5.01 -0.76
N ASP A 123 3.24 5.15 -0.80
CA ASP A 123 3.96 5.54 -2.01
C ASP A 123 4.25 4.31 -2.86
N VAL A 124 3.90 4.39 -4.13
CA VAL A 124 4.07 3.30 -5.10
C VAL A 124 5.15 3.65 -6.09
N TYR A 125 6.06 2.72 -6.30
CA TYR A 125 7.18 2.82 -7.21
C TYR A 125 7.06 1.84 -8.37
N LEU A 126 7.65 2.17 -9.50
CA LEU A 126 7.84 1.29 -10.66
C LEU A 126 9.30 0.84 -10.68
N ALA A 127 9.55 -0.47 -10.69
CA ALA A 127 10.88 -1.05 -10.82
C ALA A 127 11.04 -1.76 -12.16
N LYS A 128 12.12 -1.48 -12.87
CA LYS A 128 12.52 -2.10 -14.15
C LYS A 128 13.95 -2.62 -14.05
N ASN A 129 14.46 -3.24 -15.11
CA ASN A 129 15.82 -3.77 -15.15
C ASN A 129 16.13 -4.68 -13.94
N LEU A 130 15.20 -5.59 -13.66
CA LEU A 130 15.20 -6.42 -12.46
C LEU A 130 16.34 -7.45 -12.46
N LYS A 131 17.05 -7.56 -11.35
CA LYS A 131 18.10 -8.55 -11.09
C LYS A 131 17.58 -9.61 -10.15
N LYS A 132 17.54 -10.86 -10.57
CA LYS A 132 17.06 -11.98 -9.75
C LYS A 132 18.08 -12.37 -8.68
N GLY A 133 17.62 -12.47 -7.43
CA GLY A 133 18.37 -12.94 -6.28
C GLY A 133 17.58 -13.98 -5.49
N LYS A 134 17.70 -13.96 -4.17
CA LYS A 134 16.97 -14.84 -3.24
C LYS A 134 15.99 -14.02 -2.41
N GLN A 135 14.79 -14.58 -2.20
CA GLN A 135 13.79 -14.09 -1.27
C GLN A 135 14.28 -14.23 0.19
N HIS A 136 13.93 -13.27 1.03
CA HIS A 136 14.32 -13.22 2.44
C HIS A 136 13.13 -12.73 3.27
N LEU A 137 12.19 -13.62 3.49
CA LEU A 137 10.98 -13.33 4.27
C LEU A 137 11.28 -13.28 5.77
N ASP A 138 10.50 -12.53 6.50
CA ASP A 138 10.45 -12.59 7.95
C ASP A 138 9.91 -13.94 8.44
N ASP A 139 10.27 -14.35 9.65
CA ASP A 139 9.91 -15.68 10.22
C ASP A 139 8.38 -15.96 10.23
N ALA A 140 7.57 -14.92 10.26
CA ALA A 140 6.11 -15.01 10.29
C ALA A 140 5.45 -14.85 8.91
N GLU A 141 6.22 -14.65 7.86
CA GLU A 141 5.71 -14.41 6.50
C GLU A 141 5.69 -15.69 5.67
N SER A 142 4.64 -15.83 4.90
CA SER A 142 4.48 -16.88 3.88
C SER A 142 3.99 -16.22 2.60
N ILE A 143 4.93 -15.98 1.68
CA ILE A 143 4.70 -15.25 0.44
C ILE A 143 5.19 -16.07 -0.74
N ASP A 144 4.28 -16.32 -1.70
CA ASP A 144 4.59 -16.95 -2.98
C ASP A 144 4.75 -15.88 -4.06
N VAL A 145 5.78 -16.03 -4.88
CA VAL A 145 6.05 -15.12 -6.01
C VAL A 145 5.38 -15.66 -7.27
N GLU A 146 4.54 -14.85 -7.88
CA GLU A 146 3.82 -15.16 -9.11
C GLU A 146 4.13 -14.13 -10.20
N ILE A 147 4.02 -14.54 -11.47
CA ILE A 147 4.32 -13.66 -12.61
C ILE A 147 3.14 -13.67 -13.56
N TYR A 148 2.65 -12.48 -13.91
CA TYR A 148 1.50 -12.27 -14.77
C TYR A 148 1.81 -11.30 -15.90
N THR A 149 1.08 -11.41 -16.98
CA THR A 149 1.03 -10.35 -17.99
C THR A 149 0.17 -9.19 -17.47
N LEU A 150 0.43 -7.99 -17.96
CA LEU A 150 -0.41 -6.83 -17.63
C LEU A 150 -1.89 -7.05 -17.99
N LYS A 151 -2.14 -7.74 -19.13
CA LYS A 151 -3.51 -8.07 -19.53
C LYS A 151 -4.22 -8.97 -18.54
N GLU A 152 -3.57 -10.04 -18.07
CA GLU A 152 -4.13 -10.94 -17.05
C GLU A 152 -4.47 -10.19 -15.77
N LEU A 153 -3.56 -9.31 -15.30
CA LEU A 153 -3.81 -8.51 -14.10
C LEU A 153 -5.02 -7.57 -14.28
N CYS A 154 -5.12 -6.88 -15.42
CA CYS A 154 -6.29 -6.05 -15.73
C CYS A 154 -7.58 -6.89 -15.76
N ASP A 155 -7.58 -8.03 -16.41
CA ASP A 155 -8.73 -8.94 -16.46
C ASP A 155 -9.13 -9.40 -15.06
N MET A 156 -8.15 -9.73 -14.19
CA MET A 156 -8.39 -10.13 -12.79
C MET A 156 -8.96 -8.99 -11.96
N ILE A 157 -8.51 -7.76 -12.16
CA ILE A 157 -9.04 -6.57 -11.50
C ILE A 157 -10.52 -6.36 -11.88
N TYR A 158 -10.83 -6.35 -13.17
CA TYR A 158 -12.21 -6.17 -13.64
C TYR A 158 -13.14 -7.34 -13.29
N ALA A 159 -12.59 -8.54 -13.11
CA ALA A 159 -13.32 -9.71 -12.59
C ALA A 159 -13.47 -9.72 -11.06
N GLY A 160 -12.94 -8.73 -10.33
CA GLY A 160 -12.99 -8.64 -8.87
C GLY A 160 -12.12 -9.66 -8.15
N LYS A 161 -11.18 -10.29 -8.83
CA LYS A 161 -10.22 -11.24 -8.22
C LYS A 161 -9.07 -10.53 -7.50
N ILE A 162 -8.65 -9.37 -8.02
CA ILE A 162 -7.71 -8.45 -7.38
C ILE A 162 -8.50 -7.24 -6.92
N GLN A 163 -8.49 -6.97 -5.61
CA GLN A 163 -9.28 -5.93 -4.96
C GLN A 163 -8.44 -5.01 -4.07
N ASP A 164 -7.18 -5.36 -3.85
CA ASP A 164 -6.26 -4.53 -3.07
C ASP A 164 -6.02 -3.18 -3.75
N SER A 165 -6.28 -2.08 -3.02
CA SER A 165 -6.32 -0.74 -3.60
C SER A 165 -4.99 -0.28 -4.20
N LYS A 166 -3.86 -0.57 -3.53
CA LYS A 166 -2.53 -0.22 -4.04
C LYS A 166 -2.20 -0.97 -5.32
N THR A 167 -2.53 -2.27 -5.37
CA THR A 167 -2.32 -3.14 -6.54
C THR A 167 -3.17 -2.68 -7.72
N VAL A 168 -4.47 -2.47 -7.51
CA VAL A 168 -5.39 -1.99 -8.55
C VAL A 168 -4.90 -0.67 -9.12
N SER A 169 -4.55 0.28 -8.25
CA SER A 169 -4.09 1.62 -8.66
C SER A 169 -2.79 1.56 -9.45
N ALA A 170 -1.79 0.79 -8.98
CA ALA A 170 -0.50 0.65 -9.63
C ALA A 170 -0.61 0.00 -11.02
N VAL A 171 -1.33 -1.11 -11.13
CA VAL A 171 -1.51 -1.85 -12.39
C VAL A 171 -2.25 -1.00 -13.42
N LEU A 172 -3.35 -0.34 -13.03
CA LEU A 172 -4.11 0.49 -13.95
C LEU A 172 -3.37 1.78 -14.34
N ALA A 173 -2.64 2.40 -13.41
CA ALA A 173 -1.78 3.55 -13.73
C ALA A 173 -0.70 3.16 -14.74
N TYR A 174 0.01 2.05 -14.51
CA TYR A 174 1.01 1.54 -15.43
C TYR A 174 0.42 1.19 -16.79
N SER A 175 -0.74 0.49 -16.82
CA SER A 175 -1.44 0.17 -18.06
C SER A 175 -1.78 1.41 -18.89
N ASN A 176 -2.06 2.54 -18.24
CA ASN A 176 -2.35 3.79 -18.94
C ASN A 176 -1.08 4.52 -19.42
N MET A 177 0.05 4.34 -18.74
CA MET A 177 1.33 4.96 -19.11
C MET A 177 1.95 4.38 -20.38
N ILE A 178 1.69 3.10 -20.69
CA ILE A 178 2.32 2.37 -21.82
C ILE A 178 1.43 2.26 -23.05
N LYS A 179 0.27 2.89 -23.05
CA LYS A 179 -0.62 3.06 -24.21
C LYS A 179 -0.11 4.17 -25.12
#